data_e9dc688243a3ebef6c602fe5a1ba1569
#
_entry.id   e9dc688243a3ebef6c602fe5a1ba1569
#
_cell.length_a   1.000
_cell.length_b   1.000
_cell.length_c   1.000
_cell.angle_alpha   90.00
_cell.angle_beta   90.00
_cell.angle_gamma   90.00
#
_symmetry.space_group_name_H-M   'P 1'
#
loop_
_entity.id
_entity.type
_entity.pdbx_description
1 polymer ?
#
loop_
_entity_poly.entity_id
_entity_poly.type
_entity_poly.pdbx_seq_one_letter_code
_entity_poly.pdbx_strand_id
1 'polypeptide(L)'
;IIPGLVGSEMCIRDRAYMLATTPFQMNTHAIGDDANRVILEAYNKALVFSDDPRWRVEHAQIIDTADITLFNRKIIPSVQPTHATSDMYWAEERLGADRLQGAYAYKSLLEMSGRISLGTDFPVEEVSPIQTFFAAVARQDKDLYPEGGYLSKNKLSRMEALRGMTQWGAYASFEEN
;
A
#
# COMPACT_ATOMS: atom_id res chain seq x y z
N ILE A 1 3.12 -0.91 -27.14
CA ILE A 1 3.08 -1.70 -25.88
C ILE A 1 1.94 -2.67 -26.08
N ILE A 2 2.20 -3.96 -26.13
CA ILE A 2 1.15 -4.98 -26.20
C ILE A 2 0.62 -5.13 -24.77
N PRO A 3 -0.61 -4.68 -24.47
CA PRO A 3 -1.20 -4.88 -23.15
C PRO A 3 -1.47 -6.38 -23.02
N GLY A 4 -0.73 -7.07 -22.24
CA GLY A 4 -0.95 -8.50 -22.02
C GLY A 4 0.29 -9.37 -21.90
N LEU A 5 1.48 -8.84 -22.24
CA LEU A 5 2.73 -9.61 -22.12
C LEU A 5 3.51 -9.31 -20.84
N VAL A 6 3.22 -8.18 -20.18
CA VAL A 6 3.84 -7.84 -18.89
C VAL A 6 2.70 -7.58 -17.92
N GLY A 7 2.30 -8.60 -17.19
CA GLY A 7 1.29 -8.48 -16.17
C GLY A 7 -0.04 -9.15 -16.47
N SER A 8 -0.08 -10.16 -17.37
CA SER A 8 -1.24 -11.05 -17.39
C SER A 8 -1.33 -11.76 -16.04
N GLU A 9 -2.52 -11.95 -15.53
CA GLU A 9 -2.79 -12.64 -14.28
C GLU A 9 -2.01 -13.96 -14.15
N MET A 10 -1.91 -14.71 -15.24
CA MET A 10 -1.15 -15.95 -15.33
C MET A 10 0.35 -15.72 -15.05
N CYS A 11 0.98 -14.71 -15.68
CA CYS A 11 2.40 -14.41 -15.47
C CYS A 11 2.69 -13.96 -14.03
N ILE A 12 1.78 -13.24 -13.40
CA ILE A 12 1.92 -12.81 -11.99
C ILE A 12 1.86 -14.03 -11.08
N ARG A 13 0.89 -14.91 -11.27
CA ARG A 13 0.76 -16.15 -10.49
C ARG A 13 1.98 -17.05 -10.64
N ASP A 14 2.43 -17.30 -11.86
CA ASP A 14 3.59 -18.16 -12.13
C ASP A 14 4.85 -17.63 -11.44
N ARG A 15 5.08 -16.31 -11.52
CA ARG A 15 6.20 -15.67 -10.81
C ARG A 15 6.07 -15.77 -9.31
N ALA A 16 4.88 -15.55 -8.76
CA ALA A 16 4.64 -15.68 -7.33
C ALA A 16 4.94 -17.11 -6.85
N TYR A 17 4.44 -18.14 -7.52
CA TYR A 17 4.75 -19.54 -7.17
C TYR A 17 6.25 -19.86 -7.27
N MET A 18 6.89 -19.40 -8.34
CA MET A 18 8.33 -19.61 -8.51
C MET A 18 9.14 -18.93 -7.41
N LEU A 19 8.84 -17.68 -7.07
CA LEU A 19 9.57 -16.91 -6.06
C LEU A 19 9.29 -17.37 -4.64
N ALA A 20 8.09 -17.90 -4.36
CA ALA A 20 7.74 -18.40 -3.03
C ALA A 20 8.63 -19.59 -2.56
N THR A 21 9.32 -20.26 -3.50
CA THR A 21 10.27 -21.34 -3.20
C THR A 21 11.73 -20.86 -3.10
N THR A 22 11.95 -19.55 -3.14
CA THR A 22 13.27 -18.92 -3.10
C THR A 22 13.37 -17.96 -1.91
N PRO A 23 14.57 -17.49 -1.55
CA PRO A 23 14.72 -16.44 -0.54
C PRO A 23 14.39 -15.03 -1.05
N PHE A 24 13.93 -14.87 -2.29
CA PHE A 24 13.62 -13.57 -2.85
C PHE A 24 12.26 -13.06 -2.38
N GLN A 25 12.23 -11.78 -2.06
CA GLN A 25 11.01 -11.04 -1.80
C GLN A 25 10.39 -10.56 -3.12
N MET A 26 9.09 -10.73 -3.29
CA MET A 26 8.35 -10.16 -4.42
C MET A 26 7.69 -8.84 -4.01
N ASN A 27 7.98 -7.79 -4.77
CA ASN A 27 7.37 -6.46 -4.58
C ASN A 27 6.62 -6.12 -5.87
N THR A 28 5.32 -5.85 -5.77
CA THR A 28 4.49 -5.65 -6.95
C THR A 28 3.70 -4.36 -6.82
N HIS A 29 3.81 -3.52 -7.85
CA HIS A 29 3.04 -2.30 -7.99
C HIS A 29 1.56 -2.61 -8.24
N ALA A 30 0.65 -2.03 -7.45
CA ALA A 30 -0.79 -2.12 -7.65
C ALA A 30 -1.51 -0.86 -7.14
N ILE A 31 -2.08 -0.08 -8.06
CA ILE A 31 -2.84 1.12 -7.74
C ILE A 31 -4.34 0.82 -7.70
N GLY A 32 -4.90 0.26 -8.76
CA GLY A 32 -6.33 0.00 -8.89
C GLY A 32 -6.82 -1.21 -8.11
N ASP A 33 -8.11 -1.24 -7.82
CA ASP A 33 -8.79 -2.30 -7.07
C ASP A 33 -8.62 -3.68 -7.69
N ASP A 34 -8.80 -3.81 -8.99
CA ASP A 34 -8.63 -5.09 -9.70
C ASP A 34 -7.16 -5.57 -9.66
N ALA A 35 -6.20 -4.66 -9.85
CA ALA A 35 -4.78 -4.99 -9.75
C ALA A 35 -4.42 -5.48 -8.34
N ASN A 36 -4.92 -4.82 -7.31
CA ASN A 36 -4.73 -5.23 -5.92
C ASN A 36 -5.33 -6.62 -5.66
N ARG A 37 -6.55 -6.88 -6.13
CA ARG A 37 -7.21 -8.19 -6.02
C ARG A 37 -6.37 -9.31 -6.62
N VAL A 38 -5.97 -9.14 -7.89
CA VAL A 38 -5.18 -10.14 -8.62
C VAL A 38 -3.88 -10.47 -7.90
N ILE A 39 -3.16 -9.46 -7.41
CA ILE A 39 -1.90 -9.64 -6.71
C ILE A 39 -2.09 -10.29 -5.35
N LEU A 40 -3.05 -9.84 -4.56
CA LEU A 40 -3.33 -10.38 -3.24
C LEU A 40 -3.78 -11.84 -3.31
N GLU A 41 -4.62 -12.20 -4.29
CA GLU A 41 -4.98 -13.60 -4.52
C GLU A 41 -3.77 -14.46 -4.92
N ALA A 42 -2.92 -13.97 -5.82
CA ALA A 42 -1.71 -14.68 -6.22
C ALA A 42 -0.74 -14.89 -5.05
N TYR A 43 -0.53 -13.84 -4.26
CA TYR A 43 0.34 -13.89 -3.07
C TYR A 43 -0.20 -14.85 -2.01
N ASN A 44 -1.48 -14.77 -1.68
CA ASN A 44 -2.07 -15.65 -0.68
C ASN A 44 -1.98 -17.12 -1.08
N LYS A 45 -2.16 -17.45 -2.37
CA LYS A 45 -2.01 -18.81 -2.89
C LYS A 45 -0.55 -19.28 -2.85
N ALA A 46 0.40 -18.42 -3.24
CA ALA A 46 1.82 -18.77 -3.29
C ALA A 46 2.46 -18.91 -1.91
N LEU A 47 2.05 -18.07 -0.95
CA LEU A 47 2.70 -17.95 0.37
C LEU A 47 2.11 -18.87 1.45
N VAL A 48 1.32 -19.88 1.08
CA VAL A 48 0.69 -20.80 2.05
C VAL A 48 1.73 -21.41 2.99
N PHE A 49 2.86 -21.87 2.48
CA PHE A 49 3.91 -22.56 3.22
C PHE A 49 5.09 -21.66 3.60
N SER A 50 5.05 -20.37 3.31
CA SER A 50 6.12 -19.44 3.67
C SER A 50 5.90 -18.89 5.08
N ASP A 51 6.92 -18.90 5.92
CA ASP A 51 6.79 -18.44 7.32
C ASP A 51 6.86 -16.92 7.44
N ASP A 52 7.87 -16.27 6.87
CA ASP A 52 8.10 -14.83 6.95
C ASP A 52 8.59 -14.23 5.60
N PRO A 53 7.76 -14.26 4.54
CA PRO A 53 8.18 -13.81 3.21
C PRO A 53 8.27 -12.29 3.07
N ARG A 54 7.51 -11.52 3.85
CA ARG A 54 7.45 -10.05 3.86
C ARG A 54 7.28 -9.45 2.48
N TRP A 55 6.48 -10.09 1.62
CA TRP A 55 6.23 -9.57 0.29
C TRP A 55 5.44 -8.28 0.34
N ARG A 56 5.70 -7.36 -0.60
CA ARG A 56 5.07 -6.06 -0.60
C ARG A 56 4.11 -5.87 -1.76
N VAL A 57 3.04 -5.12 -1.50
CA VAL A 57 2.23 -4.47 -2.51
C VAL A 57 2.55 -2.98 -2.45
N GLU A 58 3.22 -2.49 -3.49
CA GLU A 58 3.57 -1.08 -3.61
C GLU A 58 2.33 -0.29 -4.04
N HIS A 59 2.12 0.85 -3.43
CA HIS A 59 0.97 1.74 -3.47
C HIS A 59 -0.24 1.21 -2.70
N ALA A 60 -0.79 0.05 -3.03
CA ALA A 60 -2.02 -0.46 -2.41
C ALA A 60 -3.07 0.66 -2.26
N GLN A 61 -3.26 1.45 -3.34
CA GLN A 61 -3.82 2.79 -3.26
C GLN A 61 -5.34 2.79 -3.25
N ILE A 62 -5.95 2.02 -4.17
CA ILE A 62 -7.39 1.84 -4.27
C ILE A 62 -7.66 0.35 -4.13
N ILE A 63 -8.44 -0.03 -3.13
CA ILE A 63 -8.73 -1.44 -2.83
C ILE A 63 -10.23 -1.58 -2.65
N ASP A 64 -10.81 -2.62 -3.24
CA ASP A 64 -12.18 -2.99 -2.89
C ASP A 64 -12.22 -3.30 -1.39
N THR A 65 -13.17 -2.75 -0.67
CA THR A 65 -13.27 -2.93 0.78
C THR A 65 -13.37 -4.39 1.20
N ALA A 66 -13.94 -5.25 0.35
CA ALA A 66 -13.99 -6.69 0.58
C ALA A 66 -12.60 -7.36 0.50
N ASP A 67 -11.69 -6.80 -0.32
CA ASP A 67 -10.35 -7.36 -0.53
C ASP A 67 -9.32 -6.90 0.51
N ILE A 68 -9.63 -5.91 1.34
CA ILE A 68 -8.76 -5.48 2.45
C ILE A 68 -8.40 -6.67 3.35
N THR A 69 -9.32 -7.61 3.53
CA THR A 69 -9.11 -8.83 4.32
C THR A 69 -8.11 -9.82 3.71
N LEU A 70 -7.72 -9.64 2.45
CA LEU A 70 -6.68 -10.44 1.80
C LEU A 70 -5.26 -10.03 2.23
N PHE A 71 -5.09 -8.84 2.79
CA PHE A 71 -3.84 -8.47 3.46
C PHE A 71 -3.69 -9.27 4.76
N ASN A 72 -2.48 -9.64 5.07
CA ASN A 72 -2.13 -10.37 6.29
C ASN A 72 -0.66 -10.11 6.64
N ARG A 73 -0.16 -10.73 7.70
CA ARG A 73 1.21 -10.49 8.20
C ARG A 73 2.33 -10.87 7.23
N LYS A 74 2.04 -11.64 6.19
CA LYS A 74 3.00 -12.04 5.14
C LYS A 74 3.09 -11.03 4.00
N ILE A 75 2.07 -10.15 3.87
CA ILE A 75 1.93 -9.19 2.78
C ILE A 75 1.88 -7.78 3.37
N ILE A 76 2.91 -7.00 3.12
CA ILE A 76 3.08 -5.66 3.69
C ILE A 76 2.62 -4.62 2.66
N PRO A 77 1.64 -3.77 2.99
CA PRO A 77 1.34 -2.60 2.17
C PRO A 77 2.48 -1.58 2.29
N SER A 78 2.98 -1.11 1.16
CA SER A 78 4.02 -0.09 1.06
C SER A 78 3.43 1.13 0.35
N VAL A 79 3.08 2.15 1.12
CA VAL A 79 2.20 3.23 0.67
C VAL A 79 2.85 4.60 0.78
N GLN A 80 2.25 5.57 0.09
CA GLN A 80 2.71 6.94 0.03
C GLN A 80 1.63 7.88 0.60
N PRO A 81 1.78 8.33 1.85
CA PRO A 81 0.77 9.19 2.47
C PRO A 81 0.48 10.48 1.72
N THR A 82 1.50 11.05 1.05
CA THR A 82 1.36 12.25 0.23
C THR A 82 0.45 12.05 -0.97
N HIS A 83 0.39 10.86 -1.58
CA HIS A 83 -0.56 10.57 -2.66
C HIS A 83 -2.02 10.84 -2.25
N ALA A 84 -2.39 10.52 -1.03
CA ALA A 84 -3.74 10.80 -0.56
C ALA A 84 -4.06 12.30 -0.53
N THR A 85 -3.08 13.14 -0.24
CA THR A 85 -3.28 14.59 -0.13
C THR A 85 -3.04 15.33 -1.44
N SER A 86 -2.27 14.77 -2.35
CA SER A 86 -2.13 15.30 -3.72
C SER A 86 -3.30 14.92 -4.62
N ASP A 87 -3.82 13.70 -4.46
CA ASP A 87 -4.92 13.18 -5.28
C ASP A 87 -6.32 13.63 -4.84
N MET A 88 -6.49 14.07 -3.61
CA MET A 88 -7.81 14.42 -3.03
C MET A 88 -8.64 15.39 -3.86
N TYR A 89 -7.99 16.22 -4.68
CA TYR A 89 -8.65 17.23 -5.51
C TYR A 89 -9.39 16.66 -6.72
N TRP A 90 -9.10 15.42 -7.09
CA TRP A 90 -9.68 14.78 -8.28
C TRP A 90 -10.11 13.32 -8.05
N ALA A 91 -9.65 12.70 -6.98
CA ALA A 91 -9.86 11.26 -6.75
C ALA A 91 -11.35 10.91 -6.63
N GLU A 92 -12.14 11.69 -5.92
CA GLU A 92 -13.58 11.45 -5.75
C GLU A 92 -14.33 11.49 -7.08
N GLU A 93 -14.03 12.47 -7.92
CA GLU A 93 -14.64 12.61 -9.26
C GLU A 93 -14.33 11.38 -10.13
N ARG A 94 -13.12 10.82 -10.02
CA ARG A 94 -12.69 9.70 -10.84
C ARG A 94 -13.13 8.33 -10.32
N LEU A 95 -13.18 8.16 -9.02
CA LEU A 95 -13.48 6.89 -8.38
C LEU A 95 -14.99 6.69 -8.13
N GLY A 96 -15.70 7.76 -7.85
CA GLY A 96 -17.06 7.72 -7.32
C GLY A 96 -17.09 7.32 -5.84
N ALA A 97 -18.23 7.53 -5.19
CA ALA A 97 -18.37 7.39 -3.74
C ALA A 97 -18.08 5.96 -3.22
N ASP A 98 -18.47 4.94 -3.98
CA ASP A 98 -18.32 3.54 -3.54
C ASP A 98 -16.85 3.13 -3.49
N ARG A 99 -16.09 3.36 -4.56
CA ARG A 99 -14.66 3.00 -4.63
C ARG A 99 -13.80 3.87 -3.73
N LEU A 100 -14.24 5.10 -3.45
CA LEU A 100 -13.54 6.01 -2.53
C LEU A 100 -13.44 5.44 -1.11
N GLN A 101 -14.35 4.56 -0.72
CA GLN A 101 -14.33 3.95 0.62
C GLN A 101 -13.09 3.09 0.89
N GLY A 102 -12.55 2.47 -0.16
CA GLY A 102 -11.32 1.67 -0.10
C GLY A 102 -10.08 2.41 -0.62
N ALA A 103 -10.20 3.71 -0.94
CA ALA A 103 -9.08 4.52 -1.39
C ALA A 103 -8.23 5.00 -0.21
N TYR A 104 -6.89 4.92 -0.36
CA TYR A 104 -5.93 5.38 0.64
C TYR A 104 -6.24 4.86 2.05
N ALA A 105 -6.64 3.59 2.15
CA ALA A 105 -7.21 2.96 3.34
C ALA A 105 -6.13 2.55 4.37
N TYR A 106 -5.13 3.40 4.62
CA TYR A 106 -3.90 3.06 5.35
C TYR A 106 -4.14 2.50 6.74
N LYS A 107 -5.15 3.03 7.48
CA LYS A 107 -5.47 2.52 8.80
C LYS A 107 -6.01 1.09 8.75
N SER A 108 -6.93 0.83 7.83
CA SER A 108 -7.49 -0.51 7.62
C SER A 108 -6.43 -1.51 7.16
N LEU A 109 -5.53 -1.08 6.25
CA LEU A 109 -4.41 -1.91 5.80
C LEU A 109 -3.45 -2.27 6.94
N LEU A 110 -3.11 -1.30 7.80
CA LEU A 110 -2.30 -1.53 8.98
C LEU A 110 -2.93 -2.54 9.94
N GLU A 111 -4.24 -2.42 10.17
CA GLU A 111 -4.98 -3.32 11.06
C GLU A 111 -4.95 -4.76 10.56
N MET A 112 -5.04 -4.97 9.25
CA MET A 112 -5.01 -6.31 8.65
C MET A 112 -3.61 -6.89 8.56
N SER A 113 -2.63 -6.12 8.07
CA SER A 113 -1.26 -6.60 7.87
C SER A 113 -0.40 -6.57 9.13
N GLY A 114 -0.79 -5.75 10.13
CA GLY A 114 -0.03 -5.52 11.36
C GLY A 114 1.19 -4.60 11.19
N ARG A 115 1.58 -4.28 9.96
CA ARG A 115 2.65 -3.34 9.60
C ARG A 115 2.33 -2.67 8.28
N ILE A 116 2.79 -1.42 8.13
CA ILE A 116 2.69 -0.65 6.90
C ILE A 116 4.00 0.10 6.67
N SER A 117 4.55 0.04 5.47
CA SER A 117 5.74 0.82 5.10
C SER A 117 5.30 2.14 4.46
N LEU A 118 5.92 3.25 4.86
CA LEU A 118 5.60 4.57 4.34
C LEU A 118 6.79 5.15 3.59
N GLY A 119 6.56 5.60 2.36
CA GLY A 119 7.54 6.22 1.48
C GLY A 119 6.97 7.43 0.75
N THR A 120 7.77 8.03 -0.15
CA THR A 120 7.41 9.20 -0.95
C THR A 120 7.11 8.87 -2.40
N ASP A 121 7.65 7.78 -2.92
CA ASP A 121 7.67 7.48 -4.37
C ASP A 121 8.37 8.58 -5.19
N PHE A 122 9.44 9.19 -4.61
CA PHE A 122 10.23 10.20 -5.32
C PHE A 122 10.74 9.63 -6.68
N PRO A 123 10.61 10.36 -7.78
CA PRO A 123 10.30 11.79 -7.90
C PRO A 123 8.81 12.12 -8.18
N VAL A 124 7.89 11.17 -7.98
CA VAL A 124 6.45 11.43 -8.17
C VAL A 124 5.96 12.45 -7.13
N GLU A 125 6.38 12.26 -5.87
CA GLU A 125 6.18 13.22 -4.80
C GLU A 125 7.52 13.82 -4.35
N GLU A 126 7.48 14.90 -3.58
CA GLU A 126 8.69 15.49 -3.00
C GLU A 126 9.36 14.53 -1.99
N VAL A 127 10.70 14.53 -1.97
CA VAL A 127 11.47 13.76 -1.00
C VAL A 127 11.48 14.47 0.36
N SER A 128 10.35 14.46 1.04
CA SER A 128 10.18 15.12 2.34
C SER A 128 9.58 14.16 3.38
N PRO A 129 10.39 13.60 4.30
CA PRO A 129 9.87 12.77 5.37
C PRO A 129 8.90 13.52 6.29
N ILE A 130 9.06 14.83 6.44
CA ILE A 130 8.15 15.65 7.25
C ILE A 130 6.77 15.75 6.60
N GLN A 131 6.71 15.96 5.28
CA GLN A 131 5.44 15.97 4.55
C GLN A 131 4.76 14.59 4.57
N THR A 132 5.53 13.51 4.37
CA THR A 132 5.02 12.14 4.47
C THR A 132 4.42 11.88 5.85
N PHE A 133 5.11 12.26 6.92
CA PHE A 133 4.61 12.14 8.29
C PHE A 133 3.32 12.96 8.49
N PHE A 134 3.34 14.22 8.05
CA PHE A 134 2.18 15.10 8.19
C PHE A 134 0.96 14.56 7.43
N ALA A 135 1.13 14.16 6.17
CA ALA A 135 0.07 13.56 5.37
C ALA A 135 -0.49 12.27 6.00
N ALA A 136 0.36 11.42 6.59
CA ALA A 136 -0.07 10.21 7.28
C ALA A 136 -0.95 10.49 8.50
N VAL A 137 -0.60 11.52 9.29
CA VAL A 137 -1.24 11.84 10.58
C VAL A 137 -2.41 12.81 10.41
N ALA A 138 -2.22 13.88 9.66
CA ALA A 138 -3.22 14.94 9.49
C ALA A 138 -4.19 14.64 8.34
N ARG A 139 -3.73 13.96 7.28
CA ARG A 139 -4.49 13.77 6.04
C ARG A 139 -4.87 15.11 5.40
N GLN A 140 -3.95 16.05 5.49
CA GLN A 140 -4.05 17.41 4.97
C GLN A 140 -2.84 17.72 4.11
N ASP A 141 -3.00 18.63 3.16
CA ASP A 141 -1.88 19.18 2.42
C ASP A 141 -1.11 20.24 3.23
N LYS A 142 -0.13 20.89 2.59
CA LYS A 142 0.69 21.95 3.19
C LYS A 142 -0.11 23.19 3.60
N ASP A 143 -1.28 23.41 2.99
CA ASP A 143 -2.17 24.54 3.25
C ASP A 143 -3.24 24.20 4.32
N LEU A 144 -3.08 23.06 5.00
CA LEU A 144 -3.95 22.51 6.04
C LEU A 144 -5.35 22.14 5.52
N TYR A 145 -5.48 21.87 4.24
CA TYR A 145 -6.73 21.48 3.62
C TYR A 145 -6.80 19.94 3.43
N PRO A 146 -7.98 19.31 3.53
CA PRO A 146 -9.25 19.86 4.03
C PRO A 146 -9.28 19.92 5.57
N GLU A 147 -10.12 20.80 6.11
CA GLU A 147 -10.35 20.81 7.56
C GLU A 147 -10.81 19.43 8.06
N GLY A 148 -10.22 18.95 9.13
CA GLY A 148 -10.48 17.60 9.64
C GLY A 148 -9.74 16.47 8.90
N GLY A 149 -9.12 16.71 7.75
CA GLY A 149 -8.33 15.76 6.96
C GLY A 149 -9.13 14.89 5.99
N TYR A 150 -8.55 14.66 4.83
CA TYR A 150 -9.13 13.84 3.75
C TYR A 150 -9.25 12.37 4.16
N LEU A 151 -10.44 11.78 4.01
CA LEU A 151 -10.74 10.41 4.44
C LEU A 151 -10.21 10.13 5.86
N SER A 152 -10.58 10.99 6.81
CA SER A 152 -9.99 11.10 8.16
C SER A 152 -10.02 9.81 8.97
N LYS A 153 -10.91 8.86 8.67
CA LYS A 153 -10.95 7.51 9.26
C LYS A 153 -9.66 6.71 9.05
N ASN A 154 -8.90 7.08 8.00
CA ASN A 154 -7.66 6.41 7.61
C ASN A 154 -6.39 7.13 8.13
N LYS A 155 -6.51 8.06 9.07
CA LYS A 155 -5.38 8.67 9.76
C LYS A 155 -4.59 7.62 10.53
N LEU A 156 -3.28 7.73 10.45
CA LEU A 156 -2.38 7.00 11.34
C LEU A 156 -2.10 7.85 12.60
N SER A 157 -1.91 7.21 13.71
CA SER A 157 -1.34 7.88 14.89
C SER A 157 0.10 8.31 14.61
N ARG A 158 0.61 9.27 15.38
CA ARG A 158 2.01 9.73 15.27
C ARG A 158 3.01 8.58 15.40
N MET A 159 2.74 7.64 16.31
CA MET A 159 3.61 6.49 16.53
C MET A 159 3.54 5.48 15.36
N GLU A 160 2.36 5.23 14.82
CA GLU A 160 2.20 4.37 13.62
C GLU A 160 2.91 4.98 12.42
N ALA A 161 2.74 6.28 12.17
CA ALA A 161 3.43 6.97 11.09
C ALA A 161 4.94 6.89 11.24
N LEU A 162 5.47 7.19 12.44
CA LEU A 162 6.90 7.10 12.72
C LEU A 162 7.44 5.68 12.50
N ARG A 163 6.75 4.66 13.01
CA ARG A 163 7.13 3.26 12.79
C ARG A 163 7.08 2.87 11.32
N GLY A 164 6.06 3.32 10.59
CA GLY A 164 5.95 3.06 9.15
C GLY A 164 7.10 3.63 8.33
N MET A 165 7.58 4.80 8.71
CA MET A 165 8.69 5.48 8.07
C MET A 165 10.08 4.94 8.48
N THR A 166 10.16 4.16 9.55
CA THR A 166 11.43 3.70 10.13
C THR A 166 11.43 2.20 10.34
N GLN A 167 11.01 1.74 11.53
CA GLN A 167 11.08 0.35 11.97
C GLN A 167 10.36 -0.64 11.03
N TRP A 168 9.17 -0.30 10.55
CA TRP A 168 8.42 -1.18 9.67
C TRP A 168 8.96 -1.15 8.23
N GLY A 169 9.53 -0.02 7.79
CA GLY A 169 10.28 0.05 6.54
C GLY A 169 11.51 -0.84 6.58
N ALA A 170 12.31 -0.76 7.64
CA ALA A 170 13.46 -1.62 7.87
C ALA A 170 13.04 -3.12 7.94
N TYR A 171 11.98 -3.42 8.69
CA TYR A 171 11.41 -4.78 8.74
C TYR A 171 11.02 -5.29 7.35
N ALA A 172 10.38 -4.45 6.52
CA ALA A 172 9.98 -4.82 5.17
C ALA A 172 11.17 -5.13 4.25
N SER A 173 12.38 -4.69 4.60
CA SER A 173 13.63 -4.92 3.88
C SER A 173 14.59 -5.91 4.57
N PHE A 174 14.15 -6.56 5.67
CA PHE A 174 14.99 -7.43 6.51
C PHE A 174 16.20 -6.73 7.14
N GLU A 175 16.05 -5.43 7.45
CA GLU A 175 17.12 -4.55 7.99
C GLU A 175 16.76 -4.00 9.39
N GLU A 176 15.87 -4.67 10.11
CA GLU A 176 15.39 -4.20 11.43
C GLU A 176 16.37 -4.41 12.59
N ASN A 177 17.51 -5.10 12.39
CA ASN A 177 18.53 -5.41 13.39
C ASN A 177 19.79 -4.56 13.25
#